data_776ae119bb86b718a7141913244726a5
#
_entry.id   776ae119bb86b718a7141913244726a5
#
_cell.length_a   1.000
_cell.length_b   1.000
_cell.length_c   1.000
_cell.angle_alpha   90.00
_cell.angle_beta   90.00
_cell.angle_gamma   90.00
#
_symmetry.space_group_name_H-M   'P 1'
#
loop_
_entity.id
_entity.type
_entity.pdbx_description
1 polymer ?
#
loop_
_entity_poly.entity_id
_entity_poly.type
_entity_poly.pdbx_seq_one_letter_code
_entity_poly.pdbx_strand_id
1 'polypeptide(L)'
;YTALCEDWRYFCIENAPQFLDGYPNDGSVIVDKDTMQVVDYNTTPTAKRYFQKLNEEYQKGYVDVEFATQTYDEYIAKLSTGAVLGMCDQWWNFAYNVNDVFKQQGLDEQGCNYVPLGLTIDEGMENRWHNYADTLNNSSGVAVTTSCSDIDGAFKFMNDLLDQEIHDLRFWGVEGEDYLVDENGLYYRTEEMRMKCADPAYQASHLCNYSYMPQWLGTSRDGKNAMQPDQQASEFLDSLSTPLQKVFAAYGVDSYVDMIGSVEEEQGPWFPMYSYSNAMTTETPGGVAWVKMGEVKHEWLPKVVMAPDFESTWNEYMTAYNAANPQDFLAEMQTELERRAGL
;
A
#
# COMPACT_ATOMS: atom_id res chain seq x y z
N TYR A 1 3.13 -5.70 18.66
CA TYR A 1 3.09 -5.88 17.21
C TYR A 1 2.04 -6.93 16.84
N THR A 2 1.31 -6.71 15.74
CA THR A 2 0.42 -7.71 15.14
C THR A 2 0.68 -7.81 13.64
N ALA A 3 0.20 -8.86 13.00
CA ALA A 3 0.21 -9.06 11.56
C ALA A 3 -1.07 -9.78 11.13
N LEU A 4 -1.36 -9.79 9.84
CA LEU A 4 -2.48 -10.52 9.27
C LEU A 4 -1.96 -11.59 8.32
N CYS A 5 -2.43 -12.82 8.53
CA CYS A 5 -2.06 -13.99 7.73
C CYS A 5 -3.28 -14.63 7.05
N GLU A 6 -4.31 -13.84 6.76
CA GLU A 6 -5.54 -14.31 6.14
C GLU A 6 -5.51 -14.07 4.63
N ASP A 7 -5.78 -15.13 3.86
CA ASP A 7 -5.98 -15.08 2.42
C ASP A 7 -4.85 -14.30 1.69
N TRP A 8 -5.18 -13.49 0.71
CA TRP A 8 -4.24 -12.68 -0.08
C TRP A 8 -3.52 -11.59 0.74
N ARG A 9 -3.97 -11.30 1.98
CA ARG A 9 -3.37 -10.30 2.87
C ARG A 9 -2.08 -10.75 3.55
N TYR A 10 -1.54 -11.89 3.16
CA TYR A 10 -0.24 -12.37 3.66
C TYR A 10 0.92 -11.39 3.47
N PHE A 11 0.77 -10.42 2.59
CA PHE A 11 1.75 -9.34 2.41
C PHE A 11 2.06 -8.59 3.72
N CYS A 12 1.14 -8.60 4.69
CA CYS A 12 1.36 -8.00 6.01
C CYS A 12 2.49 -8.66 6.82
N ILE A 13 2.88 -9.87 6.48
CA ILE A 13 4.00 -10.55 7.12
C ILE A 13 5.17 -10.80 6.15
N GLU A 14 4.91 -11.05 4.88
CA GLU A 14 5.95 -11.52 3.96
C GLU A 14 6.69 -10.40 3.21
N ASN A 15 6.09 -9.21 3.02
CA ASN A 15 6.69 -8.16 2.19
C ASN A 15 7.71 -7.27 2.92
N ALA A 16 7.76 -7.31 4.25
CA ALA A 16 8.67 -6.45 5.01
C ALA A 16 10.16 -6.56 4.58
N PRO A 17 10.70 -7.73 4.24
CA PRO A 17 12.11 -7.83 3.84
C PRO A 17 12.51 -6.96 2.65
N GLN A 18 11.65 -6.81 1.62
CA GLN A 18 11.97 -5.96 0.47
C GLN A 18 12.06 -4.49 0.86
N PHE A 19 11.17 -4.03 1.75
CA PHE A 19 11.20 -2.66 2.26
C PHE A 19 12.43 -2.41 3.11
N LEU A 20 12.78 -3.36 3.97
CA LEU A 20 13.95 -3.27 4.83
C LEU A 20 15.27 -3.27 4.02
N ASP A 21 15.29 -3.85 2.84
CA ASP A 21 16.39 -3.75 1.87
C ASP A 21 16.35 -2.45 1.04
N GLY A 22 15.43 -1.53 1.36
CA GLY A 22 15.31 -0.23 0.73
C GLY A 22 14.67 -0.24 -0.67
N TYR A 23 14.04 -1.35 -1.07
CA TYR A 23 13.42 -1.47 -2.39
C TYR A 23 11.96 -1.01 -2.40
N PRO A 24 11.45 -0.59 -3.56
CA PRO A 24 10.05 -0.20 -3.71
C PRO A 24 9.10 -1.36 -3.47
N ASN A 25 7.85 -1.02 -3.14
CA ASN A 25 6.79 -2.00 -2.91
C ASN A 25 6.36 -2.69 -4.22
N ASP A 26 6.93 -3.84 -4.50
CA ASP A 26 6.45 -4.69 -5.59
C ASP A 26 5.64 -5.90 -5.07
N GLY A 27 6.13 -6.60 -4.05
CA GLY A 27 5.46 -7.77 -3.46
C GLY A 27 5.66 -9.07 -4.24
N SER A 28 6.45 -9.03 -5.31
CA SER A 28 6.73 -10.17 -6.20
C SER A 28 8.21 -10.48 -6.24
N VAL A 29 9.01 -9.56 -6.76
CA VAL A 29 10.47 -9.64 -6.82
C VAL A 29 11.09 -8.29 -6.52
N ILE A 30 12.36 -8.28 -6.15
CA ILE A 30 13.22 -7.11 -6.22
C ILE A 30 13.81 -7.05 -7.64
N VAL A 31 13.91 -5.86 -8.23
CA VAL A 31 14.71 -5.61 -9.43
C VAL A 31 15.95 -4.82 -9.06
N ASP A 32 17.10 -5.46 -9.22
CA ASP A 32 18.39 -4.77 -9.11
C ASP A 32 18.58 -3.91 -10.38
N LYS A 33 18.54 -2.59 -10.23
CA LYS A 33 18.62 -1.64 -11.35
C LYS A 33 20.00 -1.59 -12.01
N ASP A 34 21.05 -1.92 -11.27
CA ASP A 34 22.42 -1.88 -11.80
C ASP A 34 22.70 -3.08 -12.71
N THR A 35 22.15 -4.22 -12.35
CA THR A 35 22.36 -5.49 -13.08
C THR A 35 21.19 -5.87 -13.97
N MET A 36 20.04 -5.25 -13.79
CA MET A 36 18.77 -5.62 -14.42
C MET A 36 18.41 -7.10 -14.19
N GLN A 37 18.61 -7.55 -12.94
CA GLN A 37 18.28 -8.91 -12.52
C GLN A 37 17.15 -8.91 -11.50
N VAL A 38 16.26 -9.88 -11.62
CA VAL A 38 15.26 -10.16 -10.59
C VAL A 38 15.90 -10.90 -9.42
N VAL A 39 15.53 -10.51 -8.21
CA VAL A 39 16.02 -11.11 -6.96
C VAL A 39 14.82 -11.55 -6.12
N ASP A 40 14.91 -12.73 -5.56
CA ASP A 40 13.93 -13.27 -4.61
C ASP A 40 14.17 -12.69 -3.21
N TYR A 41 13.35 -11.74 -2.78
CA TYR A 41 13.47 -11.11 -1.46
C TYR A 41 13.19 -12.08 -0.29
N ASN A 42 12.51 -13.21 -0.54
CA ASN A 42 12.18 -14.20 0.50
C ASN A 42 13.41 -14.98 1.00
N THR A 43 14.50 -14.99 0.23
CA THR A 43 15.71 -15.76 0.52
C THR A 43 16.91 -14.89 0.91
N THR A 44 16.75 -13.57 0.99
CA THR A 44 17.82 -12.64 1.35
C THR A 44 18.25 -12.79 2.83
N PRO A 45 19.46 -12.38 3.18
CA PRO A 45 19.87 -12.27 4.59
C PRO A 45 18.92 -11.39 5.42
N THR A 46 18.34 -10.35 4.81
CA THR A 46 17.35 -9.46 5.44
C THR A 46 16.09 -10.21 5.79
N ALA A 47 15.58 -11.08 4.92
CA ALA A 47 14.43 -11.92 5.23
C ALA A 47 14.67 -12.76 6.47
N LYS A 48 15.83 -13.44 6.54
CA LYS A 48 16.18 -14.23 7.72
C LYS A 48 16.27 -13.37 8.98
N ARG A 49 16.93 -12.21 8.94
CA ARG A 49 17.04 -11.28 10.09
C ARG A 49 15.67 -10.77 10.54
N TYR A 50 14.79 -10.43 9.62
CA TYR A 50 13.44 -9.96 9.92
C TYR A 50 12.64 -11.04 10.66
N PHE A 51 12.57 -12.25 10.11
CA PHE A 51 11.81 -13.35 10.73
C PHE A 51 12.44 -13.81 12.05
N GLN A 52 13.77 -13.80 12.16
CA GLN A 52 14.45 -14.05 13.42
C GLN A 52 14.06 -13.01 14.47
N LYS A 53 14.01 -11.75 14.09
CA LYS A 53 13.59 -10.67 14.99
C LYS A 53 12.15 -10.83 15.43
N LEU A 54 11.23 -11.14 14.51
CA LEU A 54 9.83 -11.44 14.87
C LEU A 54 9.72 -12.61 15.82
N ASN A 55 10.49 -13.68 15.60
CA ASN A 55 10.53 -14.83 16.50
C ASN A 55 11.02 -14.44 17.91
N GLU A 56 12.12 -13.68 18.01
CA GLU A 56 12.63 -13.19 19.30
C GLU A 56 11.56 -12.36 20.05
N GLU A 57 10.86 -11.49 19.36
CA GLU A 57 9.82 -10.65 19.96
C GLU A 57 8.55 -11.45 20.29
N TYR A 58 8.24 -12.49 19.52
CA TYR A 58 7.16 -13.42 19.84
C TYR A 58 7.46 -14.18 21.13
N GLN A 59 8.68 -14.70 21.32
CA GLN A 59 9.10 -15.40 22.54
C GLN A 59 9.07 -14.50 23.78
N LYS A 60 9.20 -13.15 23.59
CA LYS A 60 9.06 -12.16 24.66
C LYS A 60 7.60 -11.75 24.95
N GLY A 61 6.64 -12.20 24.11
CA GLY A 61 5.23 -11.84 24.21
C GLY A 61 4.89 -10.45 23.65
N TYR A 62 5.73 -9.88 22.78
CA TYR A 62 5.50 -8.58 22.14
C TYR A 62 4.83 -8.71 20.78
N VAL A 63 4.75 -9.90 20.22
CA VAL A 63 3.96 -10.19 19.01
C VAL A 63 2.65 -10.85 19.45
N ASP A 64 1.55 -10.41 18.87
CA ASP A 64 0.21 -10.95 19.08
C ASP A 64 0.19 -12.47 18.84
N VAL A 65 -0.29 -13.23 19.80
CA VAL A 65 -0.31 -14.70 19.71
C VAL A 65 -1.32 -15.21 18.66
N GLU A 66 -2.29 -14.39 18.28
CA GLU A 66 -3.32 -14.74 17.30
C GLU A 66 -3.00 -14.24 15.88
N PHE A 67 -1.83 -13.59 15.67
CA PHE A 67 -1.47 -13.01 14.38
C PHE A 67 -1.64 -13.96 13.19
N ALA A 68 -1.41 -15.25 13.40
CA ALA A 68 -1.45 -16.28 12.37
C ALA A 68 -2.86 -16.85 12.09
N THR A 69 -3.84 -16.57 12.94
CA THR A 69 -5.16 -17.20 12.90
C THR A 69 -6.33 -16.21 12.93
N GLN A 70 -6.06 -14.95 13.25
CA GLN A 70 -7.10 -13.92 13.27
C GLN A 70 -7.62 -13.62 11.86
N THR A 71 -8.90 -13.34 11.78
CA THR A 71 -9.56 -12.84 10.57
C THR A 71 -9.25 -11.35 10.35
N TYR A 72 -9.54 -10.85 9.14
CA TYR A 72 -9.41 -9.41 8.85
C TYR A 72 -10.24 -8.55 9.81
N ASP A 73 -11.48 -8.95 10.11
CA ASP A 73 -12.35 -8.18 11.01
C ASP A 73 -11.78 -8.15 12.45
N GLU A 74 -11.23 -9.26 12.93
CA GLU A 74 -10.55 -9.32 14.23
C GLU A 74 -9.29 -8.48 14.27
N TYR A 75 -8.51 -8.47 13.18
CA TYR A 75 -7.33 -7.63 13.01
C TYR A 75 -7.71 -6.14 13.09
N ILE A 76 -8.69 -5.68 12.29
CA ILE A 76 -9.19 -4.30 12.33
C ILE A 76 -9.73 -3.93 13.71
N ALA A 77 -10.47 -4.83 14.35
CA ALA A 77 -10.96 -4.61 15.71
C ALA A 77 -9.83 -4.40 16.71
N LYS A 78 -8.76 -5.19 16.65
CA LYS A 78 -7.56 -5.02 17.50
C LYS A 78 -6.86 -3.69 17.24
N LEU A 79 -6.61 -3.33 15.99
CA LEU A 79 -6.00 -2.04 15.65
C LEU A 79 -6.83 -0.87 16.20
N SER A 80 -8.14 -0.96 16.09
CA SER A 80 -9.10 0.06 16.52
C SER A 80 -9.17 0.26 18.04
N THR A 81 -8.54 -0.61 18.83
CA THR A 81 -8.44 -0.43 20.30
C THR A 81 -7.39 0.60 20.71
N GLY A 82 -6.45 0.96 19.82
CA GLY A 82 -5.27 1.75 20.15
C GLY A 82 -4.21 1.00 20.97
N ALA A 83 -4.39 -0.29 21.23
CA ALA A 83 -3.45 -1.11 22.01
C ALA A 83 -2.29 -1.70 21.18
N VAL A 84 -2.42 -1.73 19.87
CA VAL A 84 -1.38 -2.22 18.96
C VAL A 84 -0.43 -1.08 18.64
N LEU A 85 0.86 -1.29 18.92
CA LEU A 85 1.89 -0.26 18.74
C LEU A 85 2.54 -0.27 17.35
N GLY A 86 2.35 -1.33 16.56
CA GLY A 86 2.94 -1.40 15.23
C GLY A 86 2.52 -2.66 14.47
N MET A 87 2.55 -2.52 13.15
CA MET A 87 2.32 -3.58 12.15
C MET A 87 3.09 -3.24 10.88
N CYS A 88 3.19 -4.21 9.98
CA CYS A 88 3.55 -3.98 8.58
C CYS A 88 2.28 -4.15 7.77
N ASP A 89 1.81 -3.08 7.12
CA ASP A 89 0.55 -3.11 6.37
C ASP A 89 0.52 -1.99 5.33
N GLN A 90 -0.44 -2.07 4.43
CA GLN A 90 -0.75 -1.04 3.45
C GLN A 90 -1.82 -0.09 4.01
N TRP A 91 -1.63 1.21 3.78
CA TRP A 91 -2.56 2.22 4.27
C TRP A 91 -4.02 1.91 3.93
N TRP A 92 -4.30 1.57 2.68
CA TRP A 92 -5.65 1.26 2.20
C TRP A 92 -6.28 0.03 2.87
N ASN A 93 -5.49 -0.88 3.46
CA ASN A 93 -5.99 -2.10 4.08
C ASN A 93 -6.57 -1.85 5.48
N PHE A 94 -6.02 -0.93 6.25
CA PHE A 94 -6.46 -0.70 7.64
C PHE A 94 -6.96 0.72 7.92
N ALA A 95 -6.35 1.75 7.31
CA ALA A 95 -6.45 3.11 7.84
C ALA A 95 -7.87 3.70 7.79
N TYR A 96 -8.62 3.44 6.72
CA TYR A 96 -9.99 3.98 6.60
C TYR A 96 -10.87 3.53 7.77
N ASN A 97 -10.88 2.22 8.05
CA ASN A 97 -11.72 1.68 9.13
C ASN A 97 -11.20 2.09 10.52
N VAL A 98 -9.89 2.01 10.74
CA VAL A 98 -9.29 2.27 12.07
C VAL A 98 -9.35 3.74 12.43
N ASN A 99 -9.03 4.64 11.49
CA ASN A 99 -9.05 6.09 11.74
C ASN A 99 -10.47 6.60 12.01
N ASP A 100 -11.48 6.04 11.33
CA ASP A 100 -12.88 6.38 11.60
C ASP A 100 -13.28 6.00 13.02
N VAL A 101 -12.88 4.81 13.49
CA VAL A 101 -13.14 4.39 14.88
C VAL A 101 -12.39 5.28 15.87
N PHE A 102 -11.14 5.63 15.61
CA PHE A 102 -10.38 6.54 16.47
C PHE A 102 -11.05 7.90 16.61
N LYS A 103 -11.52 8.49 15.50
CA LYS A 103 -12.27 9.75 15.51
C LYS A 103 -13.58 9.63 16.27
N GLN A 104 -14.39 8.61 15.99
CA GLN A 104 -15.68 8.39 16.66
C GLN A 104 -15.55 8.21 18.17
N GLN A 105 -14.46 7.62 18.64
CA GLN A 105 -14.18 7.38 20.06
C GLN A 105 -13.33 8.48 20.70
N GLY A 106 -12.86 9.47 19.94
CA GLY A 106 -11.95 10.52 20.40
C GLY A 106 -10.58 10.01 20.81
N LEU A 107 -10.17 8.85 20.30
CA LEU A 107 -8.86 8.25 20.57
C LEU A 107 -7.75 8.96 19.81
N ASP A 108 -8.03 9.47 18.62
CA ASP A 108 -7.12 10.27 17.81
C ASP A 108 -6.65 11.54 18.54
N GLU A 109 -7.55 12.25 19.22
CA GLU A 109 -7.22 13.41 20.07
C GLU A 109 -6.48 13.02 21.36
N GLN A 110 -6.53 11.75 21.75
CA GLN A 110 -5.71 11.20 22.83
C GLN A 110 -4.31 10.74 22.35
N GLY A 111 -4.03 10.83 21.05
CA GLY A 111 -2.75 10.47 20.44
C GLY A 111 -2.67 9.04 19.90
N CYS A 112 -3.79 8.33 19.84
CA CYS A 112 -3.85 7.02 19.16
C CYS A 112 -3.91 7.23 17.64
N ASN A 113 -2.75 7.30 17.01
CA ASN A 113 -2.61 7.48 15.57
C ASN A 113 -1.49 6.60 15.04
N TYR A 114 -1.69 5.99 13.89
CA TYR A 114 -0.64 5.28 13.18
C TYR A 114 0.05 6.21 12.19
N VAL A 115 1.38 6.16 12.18
CA VAL A 115 2.23 6.89 11.25
C VAL A 115 3.22 5.93 10.59
N PRO A 116 3.55 6.13 9.31
CA PRO A 116 4.53 5.28 8.65
C PRO A 116 5.94 5.53 9.20
N LEU A 117 6.75 4.48 9.21
CA LEU A 117 8.16 4.53 9.54
C LEU A 117 8.96 4.00 8.37
N GLY A 118 9.80 4.83 7.76
CA GLY A 118 10.70 4.47 6.67
C GLY A 118 11.94 3.74 7.18
N LEU A 119 11.77 2.49 7.60
CA LEU A 119 12.84 1.68 8.18
C LEU A 119 13.61 0.93 7.10
N THR A 120 14.94 0.94 7.20
CA THR A 120 15.85 0.05 6.48
C THR A 120 16.55 -0.90 7.46
N ILE A 121 17.04 -2.05 6.97
CA ILE A 121 17.61 -3.08 7.83
C ILE A 121 18.92 -2.64 8.50
N ASP A 122 19.68 -1.77 7.87
CA ASP A 122 20.92 -1.20 8.36
C ASP A 122 20.92 0.33 8.20
N GLU A 123 21.55 1.02 9.14
CA GLU A 123 21.66 2.48 9.10
C GLU A 123 22.44 2.94 7.86
N GLY A 124 21.96 3.99 7.21
CA GLY A 124 22.60 4.58 6.02
C GLY A 124 22.25 3.89 4.70
N MET A 125 21.41 2.87 4.70
CA MET A 125 20.88 2.34 3.46
C MET A 125 19.93 3.34 2.83
N GLU A 126 19.98 3.45 1.50
CA GLU A 126 19.04 4.27 0.74
C GLU A 126 17.65 3.64 0.79
N ASN A 127 16.66 4.45 1.15
CA ASN A 127 15.26 4.03 1.20
C ASN A 127 14.56 4.45 -0.10
N ARG A 128 14.12 3.46 -0.88
CA ARG A 128 13.42 3.66 -2.17
C ARG A 128 11.96 3.20 -2.12
N TRP A 129 11.34 3.20 -0.98
CA TRP A 129 9.96 2.75 -0.80
C TRP A 129 8.98 3.52 -1.67
N HIS A 130 9.18 4.84 -1.74
CA HIS A 130 8.38 5.72 -2.56
C HIS A 130 9.09 5.88 -3.90
N ASN A 131 8.44 5.35 -4.92
CA ASN A 131 8.85 5.54 -6.29
C ASN A 131 7.79 6.33 -7.03
N TYR A 132 8.21 7.37 -7.68
CA TYR A 132 7.35 8.16 -8.54
C TYR A 132 7.19 7.44 -9.88
N ALA A 133 5.97 7.05 -10.20
CA ALA A 133 5.65 6.54 -11.53
C ALA A 133 5.05 7.70 -12.34
N ASP A 134 5.83 8.29 -13.23
CA ASP A 134 5.41 9.36 -14.13
C ASP A 134 4.62 8.82 -15.35
N THR A 135 4.07 7.64 -15.26
CA THR A 135 3.38 6.96 -16.35
C THR A 135 1.93 6.65 -16.00
N LEU A 136 1.10 6.58 -17.04
CA LEU A 136 -0.27 6.12 -16.93
C LEU A 136 -0.33 4.75 -16.24
N ASN A 137 -0.95 4.68 -15.07
CA ASN A 137 -1.23 3.40 -14.42
C ASN A 137 -2.36 2.69 -15.19
N ASN A 138 -2.02 1.61 -15.85
CA ASN A 138 -2.94 0.75 -16.61
C ASN A 138 -3.03 -0.68 -16.04
N SER A 139 -2.49 -0.90 -14.84
CA SER A 139 -2.54 -2.22 -14.16
C SER A 139 -3.91 -2.55 -13.58
N SER A 140 -4.77 -1.54 -13.41
CA SER A 140 -6.16 -1.67 -12.95
C SER A 140 -7.04 -0.63 -13.64
N GLY A 141 -8.35 -0.81 -13.58
CA GLY A 141 -9.28 0.16 -14.16
C GLY A 141 -10.63 -0.41 -14.53
N VAL A 142 -11.33 0.28 -15.42
CA VAL A 142 -12.64 -0.08 -15.94
C VAL A 142 -12.50 -0.66 -17.34
N ALA A 143 -13.12 -1.81 -17.59
CA ALA A 143 -13.14 -2.44 -18.89
C ALA A 143 -14.56 -2.43 -19.49
N VAL A 144 -14.65 -2.18 -20.80
CA VAL A 144 -15.89 -2.31 -21.56
C VAL A 144 -15.97 -3.74 -22.11
N THR A 145 -17.01 -4.48 -21.73
CA THR A 145 -17.20 -5.87 -22.15
C THR A 145 -17.83 -5.96 -23.54
N THR A 146 -17.72 -7.12 -24.18
CA THR A 146 -18.33 -7.41 -25.49
C THR A 146 -19.87 -7.41 -25.47
N SER A 147 -20.49 -7.46 -24.28
CA SER A 147 -21.95 -7.35 -24.10
C SER A 147 -22.45 -5.92 -23.98
N CYS A 148 -21.55 -4.92 -23.99
CA CYS A 148 -21.94 -3.52 -23.95
C CYS A 148 -22.71 -3.15 -25.21
N SER A 149 -23.92 -2.59 -25.05
CA SER A 149 -24.80 -2.18 -26.15
C SER A 149 -24.44 -0.83 -26.75
N ASP A 150 -23.69 0.01 -26.02
CA ASP A 150 -23.24 1.33 -26.45
C ASP A 150 -21.79 1.55 -26.04
N ILE A 151 -20.88 1.03 -26.87
CA ILE A 151 -19.43 1.10 -26.62
C ILE A 151 -18.94 2.55 -26.70
N ASP A 152 -19.39 3.31 -27.67
CA ASP A 152 -18.98 4.71 -27.85
C ASP A 152 -19.45 5.59 -26.69
N GLY A 153 -20.67 5.39 -26.22
CA GLY A 153 -21.19 6.05 -25.02
C GLY A 153 -20.41 5.68 -23.76
N ALA A 154 -20.01 4.43 -23.60
CA ALA A 154 -19.19 4.00 -22.48
C ALA A 154 -17.81 4.67 -22.47
N PHE A 155 -17.12 4.70 -23.62
CA PHE A 155 -15.83 5.40 -23.74
C PHE A 155 -15.98 6.91 -23.55
N LYS A 156 -17.03 7.52 -24.11
CA LYS A 156 -17.32 8.93 -23.89
C LYS A 156 -17.52 9.23 -22.41
N PHE A 157 -18.31 8.43 -21.70
CA PHE A 157 -18.51 8.57 -20.25
C PHE A 157 -17.19 8.51 -19.47
N MET A 158 -16.34 7.51 -19.74
CA MET A 158 -15.04 7.41 -19.09
C MET A 158 -14.12 8.60 -19.39
N ASN A 159 -14.15 9.10 -20.62
CA ASN A 159 -13.38 10.29 -21.00
C ASN A 159 -13.91 11.56 -20.31
N ASP A 160 -15.23 11.72 -20.21
CA ASP A 160 -15.85 12.88 -19.54
C ASP A 160 -15.50 12.94 -18.04
N LEU A 161 -15.25 11.78 -17.38
CA LEU A 161 -14.79 11.73 -15.99
C LEU A 161 -13.40 12.37 -15.77
N LEU A 162 -12.63 12.56 -16.84
CA LEU A 162 -11.32 13.21 -16.82
C LEU A 162 -11.41 14.72 -17.12
N ASP A 163 -12.61 15.25 -17.42
CA ASP A 163 -12.85 16.68 -17.53
C ASP A 163 -12.67 17.34 -16.16
N GLN A 164 -11.97 18.50 -16.12
CA GLN A 164 -11.63 19.17 -14.85
C GLN A 164 -12.88 19.50 -14.02
N GLU A 165 -13.91 20.04 -14.65
CA GLU A 165 -15.14 20.42 -13.96
C GLU A 165 -15.87 19.19 -13.39
N ILE A 166 -15.90 18.11 -14.14
CA ILE A 166 -16.49 16.84 -13.68
C ILE A 166 -15.64 16.22 -12.57
N HIS A 167 -14.29 16.30 -12.68
CA HIS A 167 -13.38 15.78 -11.67
C HIS A 167 -13.53 16.55 -10.36
N ASP A 168 -13.60 17.87 -10.41
CA ASP A 168 -13.80 18.70 -9.20
C ASP A 168 -15.13 18.35 -8.52
N LEU A 169 -16.21 18.19 -9.28
CA LEU A 169 -17.50 17.72 -8.72
C LEU A 169 -17.40 16.37 -8.03
N ARG A 170 -16.57 15.47 -8.55
CA ARG A 170 -16.42 14.11 -7.99
C ARG A 170 -15.69 14.12 -6.64
N PHE A 171 -14.65 14.93 -6.51
CA PHE A 171 -13.73 14.89 -5.36
C PHE A 171 -13.90 16.07 -4.42
N TRP A 172 -14.00 17.28 -4.95
CA TRP A 172 -14.21 18.48 -4.15
C TRP A 172 -15.69 18.72 -3.83
N GLY A 173 -16.58 18.40 -4.77
CA GLY A 173 -18.01 18.66 -4.65
C GLY A 173 -18.41 19.99 -5.27
N VAL A 174 -19.38 20.69 -4.68
CA VAL A 174 -19.94 21.95 -5.15
C VAL A 174 -19.32 23.12 -4.41
N GLU A 175 -18.77 24.09 -5.14
CA GLU A 175 -18.24 25.33 -4.56
C GLU A 175 -19.34 26.09 -3.77
N GLY A 176 -18.98 26.54 -2.58
CA GLY A 176 -19.90 27.18 -1.64
C GLY A 176 -20.73 26.24 -0.77
N GLU A 177 -20.81 24.95 -1.14
CA GLU A 177 -21.52 23.91 -0.38
C GLU A 177 -20.57 22.88 0.27
N ASP A 178 -19.58 22.42 -0.51
CA ASP A 178 -18.66 21.35 -0.11
C ASP A 178 -17.22 21.84 0.06
N TYR A 179 -16.86 22.92 -0.60
CA TYR A 179 -15.60 23.61 -0.45
C TYR A 179 -15.74 25.11 -0.74
N LEU A 180 -14.75 25.87 -0.33
CA LEU A 180 -14.61 27.30 -0.57
C LEU A 180 -13.31 27.58 -1.30
N VAL A 181 -13.20 28.78 -1.88
CA VAL A 181 -11.99 29.27 -2.54
C VAL A 181 -11.50 30.50 -1.80
N ASP A 182 -10.23 30.51 -1.41
CA ASP A 182 -9.62 31.65 -0.73
C ASP A 182 -9.25 32.80 -1.71
N GLU A 183 -8.70 33.89 -1.17
CA GLU A 183 -8.26 35.05 -1.96
C GLU A 183 -7.11 34.76 -2.94
N ASN A 184 -6.39 33.64 -2.72
CA ASN A 184 -5.31 33.17 -3.58
C ASN A 184 -5.79 32.15 -4.62
N GLY A 185 -7.04 31.75 -4.56
CA GLY A 185 -7.64 30.74 -5.41
C GLY A 185 -7.39 29.31 -4.94
N LEU A 186 -7.00 29.11 -3.66
CA LEU A 186 -6.85 27.78 -3.09
C LEU A 186 -8.19 27.24 -2.58
N TYR A 187 -8.48 25.98 -2.89
CA TYR A 187 -9.63 25.26 -2.38
C TYR A 187 -9.39 24.84 -0.94
N TYR A 188 -10.40 25.02 -0.12
CA TYR A 188 -10.37 24.57 1.27
C TYR A 188 -11.76 24.21 1.77
N ARG A 189 -11.83 23.47 2.86
CA ARG A 189 -13.06 23.13 3.56
C ARG A 189 -13.05 23.73 4.98
N THR A 190 -14.20 24.19 5.43
CA THR A 190 -14.41 24.44 6.86
C THR A 190 -14.50 23.10 7.60
N GLU A 191 -14.35 23.12 8.92
CA GLU A 191 -14.53 21.92 9.74
C GLU A 191 -15.92 21.28 9.52
N GLU A 192 -16.99 22.09 9.41
CA GLU A 192 -18.33 21.59 9.12
C GLU A 192 -18.42 20.91 7.74
N MET A 193 -17.78 21.49 6.72
CA MET A 193 -17.71 20.89 5.39
C MET A 193 -16.91 19.59 5.39
N ARG A 194 -15.78 19.51 6.12
CA ARG A 194 -15.01 18.27 6.27
C ARG A 194 -15.83 17.17 6.91
N MET A 195 -16.51 17.47 8.02
CA MET A 195 -17.38 16.52 8.69
C MET A 195 -18.52 16.03 7.77
N LYS A 196 -19.17 16.96 7.05
CA LYS A 196 -20.23 16.62 6.09
C LYS A 196 -19.70 15.74 4.95
N CYS A 197 -18.58 16.11 4.33
CA CYS A 197 -17.98 15.37 3.22
C CYS A 197 -17.34 14.04 3.65
N ALA A 198 -17.04 13.84 4.94
CA ALA A 198 -16.59 12.58 5.49
C ALA A 198 -17.73 11.60 5.81
N ASP A 199 -18.97 12.07 5.86
CA ASP A 199 -20.12 11.20 6.10
C ASP A 199 -20.36 10.24 4.93
N PRO A 200 -20.37 8.91 5.16
CA PRO A 200 -20.51 7.92 4.08
C PRO A 200 -21.82 8.04 3.28
N ALA A 201 -22.91 8.45 3.91
CA ALA A 201 -24.19 8.61 3.23
C ALA A 201 -24.18 9.86 2.34
N TYR A 202 -23.52 10.92 2.80
CA TYR A 202 -23.30 12.12 2.00
C TYR A 202 -22.40 11.82 0.79
N GLN A 203 -21.25 11.16 1.00
CA GLN A 203 -20.35 10.75 -0.07
C GLN A 203 -21.06 9.91 -1.14
N ALA A 204 -21.86 8.93 -0.72
CA ALA A 204 -22.59 8.04 -1.63
C ALA A 204 -23.61 8.78 -2.50
N SER A 205 -24.11 9.93 -2.06
CA SER A 205 -25.16 10.68 -2.75
C SER A 205 -24.67 11.95 -3.48
N HIS A 206 -23.48 12.49 -3.12
CA HIS A 206 -23.00 13.80 -3.59
C HIS A 206 -21.61 13.76 -4.19
N LEU A 207 -20.75 12.83 -3.79
CA LEU A 207 -19.39 12.69 -4.28
C LEU A 207 -19.21 11.36 -5.02
N CYS A 208 -18.20 11.29 -5.88
CA CYS A 208 -17.87 10.06 -6.59
C CYS A 208 -16.35 9.89 -6.67
N ASN A 209 -15.76 9.57 -5.53
CA ASN A 209 -14.32 9.36 -5.37
C ASN A 209 -13.90 7.90 -5.59
N TYR A 210 -14.68 7.11 -6.33
CA TYR A 210 -14.40 5.70 -6.60
C TYR A 210 -13.10 5.54 -7.40
N SER A 211 -12.09 4.93 -6.78
CA SER A 211 -10.70 4.92 -7.25
C SER A 211 -10.45 4.15 -8.56
N TYR A 212 -11.34 3.21 -8.94
CA TYR A 212 -11.20 2.47 -10.21
C TYR A 212 -11.74 3.23 -11.43
N MET A 213 -12.50 4.30 -11.24
CA MET A 213 -12.93 5.17 -12.33
C MET A 213 -11.77 6.05 -12.80
N PRO A 214 -11.71 6.42 -14.10
CA PRO A 214 -10.68 7.33 -14.60
C PRO A 214 -10.58 8.60 -13.77
N GLN A 215 -9.36 8.95 -13.37
CA GLN A 215 -9.08 10.09 -12.49
C GLN A 215 -7.67 10.64 -12.71
N TRP A 216 -7.46 11.88 -12.29
CA TRP A 216 -6.16 12.51 -12.19
C TRP A 216 -5.70 12.60 -10.74
N LEU A 217 -4.39 12.53 -10.55
CA LEU A 217 -3.74 12.76 -9.26
C LEU A 217 -2.79 13.97 -9.38
N GLY A 218 -2.37 14.49 -8.23
CA GLY A 218 -1.42 15.60 -8.16
C GLY A 218 -2.07 16.98 -8.36
N THR A 219 -1.35 17.88 -9.04
CA THR A 219 -1.77 19.27 -9.20
C THR A 219 -2.76 19.42 -10.33
N SER A 220 -3.82 20.17 -10.08
CA SER A 220 -4.84 20.58 -11.06
C SER A 220 -4.25 21.43 -12.18
N ARG A 221 -5.00 21.58 -13.27
CA ARG A 221 -4.62 22.42 -14.42
C ARG A 221 -4.47 23.92 -14.10
N ASP A 222 -5.00 24.38 -12.98
CA ASP A 222 -4.81 25.76 -12.50
C ASP A 222 -3.40 26.00 -11.92
N GLY A 223 -2.61 24.94 -11.75
CA GLY A 223 -1.26 24.98 -11.21
C GLY A 223 -1.18 25.29 -9.71
N LYS A 224 -2.29 25.22 -8.98
CA LYS A 224 -2.40 25.59 -7.58
C LYS A 224 -3.05 24.51 -6.72
N ASN A 225 -4.25 24.11 -7.12
CA ASN A 225 -5.04 23.17 -6.34
C ASN A 225 -4.64 21.73 -6.64
N ALA A 226 -4.74 20.87 -5.64
CA ALA A 226 -4.65 19.43 -5.86
C ALA A 226 -5.94 18.94 -6.55
N MET A 227 -5.80 17.87 -7.33
CA MET A 227 -6.95 17.22 -7.98
C MET A 227 -7.92 16.63 -6.96
N GLN A 228 -7.45 16.31 -5.77
CA GLN A 228 -8.24 15.71 -4.68
C GLN A 228 -7.91 16.40 -3.34
N PRO A 229 -8.89 16.52 -2.42
CA PRO A 229 -8.70 17.23 -1.14
C PRO A 229 -7.59 16.66 -0.27
N ASP A 230 -7.44 15.33 -0.22
CA ASP A 230 -6.42 14.63 0.56
C ASP A 230 -5.00 14.79 0.02
N GLN A 231 -4.85 15.26 -1.21
CA GLN A 231 -3.56 15.58 -1.84
C GLN A 231 -3.19 17.07 -1.70
N GLN A 232 -4.10 17.92 -1.22
CA GLN A 232 -3.80 19.31 -0.94
C GLN A 232 -3.26 19.45 0.48
N ALA A 233 -1.97 19.76 0.59
CA ALA A 233 -1.26 19.74 1.87
C ALA A 233 -1.98 20.52 2.98
N SER A 234 -2.47 21.74 2.70
CA SER A 234 -3.21 22.54 3.67
C SER A 234 -4.50 21.86 4.14
N GLU A 235 -5.29 21.31 3.22
CA GLU A 235 -6.55 20.63 3.54
C GLU A 235 -6.30 19.30 4.28
N PHE A 236 -5.28 18.57 3.85
CA PHE A 236 -4.86 17.35 4.53
C PHE A 236 -4.44 17.61 5.98
N LEU A 237 -3.53 18.58 6.21
CA LEU A 237 -3.03 18.90 7.54
C LEU A 237 -4.15 19.41 8.46
N ASP A 238 -5.06 20.23 7.96
CA ASP A 238 -6.22 20.72 8.69
C ASP A 238 -7.24 19.62 9.05
N SER A 239 -7.23 18.51 8.32
CA SER A 239 -8.11 17.35 8.58
C SER A 239 -7.61 16.45 9.72
N LEU A 240 -6.34 16.61 10.11
CA LEU A 240 -5.69 15.77 11.12
C LEU A 240 -6.08 16.19 12.56
N SER A 241 -6.05 15.21 13.49
CA SER A 241 -6.18 15.48 14.91
C SER A 241 -5.03 16.35 15.43
N THR A 242 -5.27 17.10 16.51
CA THR A 242 -4.26 17.99 17.12
C THR A 242 -2.93 17.28 17.47
N PRO A 243 -2.93 16.05 18.04
CA PRO A 243 -1.69 15.31 18.27
C PRO A 243 -0.95 14.98 16.98
N LEU A 244 -1.68 14.60 15.93
CA LEU A 244 -1.08 14.21 14.67
C LEU A 244 -0.50 15.41 13.91
N GLN A 245 -1.16 16.58 13.94
CA GLN A 245 -0.60 17.83 13.42
C GLN A 245 0.77 18.16 14.07
N LYS A 246 0.90 17.93 15.38
CA LYS A 246 2.19 18.11 16.07
C LYS A 246 3.26 17.12 15.60
N VAL A 247 2.88 15.89 15.28
CA VAL A 247 3.80 14.90 14.71
C VAL A 247 4.30 15.36 13.35
N PHE A 248 3.40 15.76 12.46
CA PHE A 248 3.76 16.28 11.12
C PHE A 248 4.67 17.52 11.23
N ALA A 249 4.34 18.46 12.09
CA ALA A 249 5.17 19.63 12.35
C ALA A 249 6.56 19.28 12.90
N ALA A 250 6.67 18.26 13.76
CA ALA A 250 7.94 17.80 14.32
C ALA A 250 8.83 17.11 13.27
N TYR A 251 8.22 16.38 12.32
CA TYR A 251 8.93 15.80 11.19
C TYR A 251 9.25 16.83 10.09
N GLY A 252 8.52 17.95 10.03
CA GLY A 252 8.67 18.99 9.01
C GLY A 252 8.20 18.53 7.63
N VAL A 253 7.11 17.77 7.57
CA VAL A 253 6.55 17.16 6.36
C VAL A 253 5.06 17.45 6.24
N ASP A 254 4.54 17.37 5.01
CA ASP A 254 3.16 17.71 4.67
C ASP A 254 2.33 16.49 4.23
N SER A 255 2.94 15.33 4.12
CA SER A 255 2.25 14.08 3.74
C SER A 255 2.81 12.87 4.49
N TYR A 256 2.04 11.78 4.53
CA TYR A 256 2.51 10.50 5.08
C TYR A 256 3.65 9.90 4.24
N VAL A 257 3.67 10.17 2.94
CA VAL A 257 4.72 9.69 2.05
C VAL A 257 6.06 10.35 2.39
N ASP A 258 6.06 11.66 2.64
CA ASP A 258 7.27 12.39 3.05
C ASP A 258 7.80 11.88 4.39
N MET A 259 6.91 11.44 5.28
CA MET A 259 7.28 10.87 6.59
C MET A 259 8.05 9.55 6.47
N ILE A 260 7.88 8.81 5.38
CA ILE A 260 8.64 7.58 5.11
C ILE A 260 10.14 7.90 4.90
N GLY A 261 10.46 9.13 4.45
CA GLY A 261 11.85 9.55 4.23
C GLY A 261 12.52 8.86 3.05
N SER A 262 11.74 8.38 2.10
CA SER A 262 12.23 7.73 0.90
C SER A 262 12.62 8.74 -0.19
N VAL A 263 13.48 8.30 -1.13
CA VAL A 263 13.79 9.09 -2.31
C VAL A 263 12.68 8.96 -3.35
N GLU A 264 12.39 10.05 -4.04
CA GLU A 264 11.56 10.01 -5.24
C GLU A 264 12.44 9.57 -6.42
N GLU A 265 12.03 8.51 -7.09
CA GLU A 265 12.79 7.91 -8.18
C GLU A 265 11.84 7.43 -9.28
N GLU A 266 12.14 7.75 -10.53
CA GLU A 266 11.39 7.21 -11.66
C GLU A 266 11.51 5.69 -11.71
N GLN A 267 10.37 5.02 -11.82
CA GLN A 267 10.33 3.60 -12.09
C GLN A 267 10.66 3.34 -13.55
N GLY A 268 11.42 2.28 -13.78
CA GLY A 268 11.60 1.78 -15.14
C GLY A 268 10.27 1.26 -15.73
N PRO A 269 10.20 1.10 -17.07
CA PRO A 269 8.99 0.64 -17.76
C PRO A 269 8.54 -0.78 -17.34
N TRP A 270 9.37 -1.48 -16.59
CA TRP A 270 9.13 -2.81 -16.06
C TRP A 270 8.26 -2.82 -14.79
N PHE A 271 8.20 -1.72 -14.06
CA PHE A 271 7.45 -1.66 -12.80
C PHE A 271 5.94 -1.46 -13.06
N PRO A 272 5.06 -2.04 -12.25
CA PRO A 272 5.34 -3.04 -11.20
C PRO A 272 5.38 -4.48 -11.77
N MET A 273 6.29 -5.29 -11.24
CA MET A 273 6.42 -6.70 -11.66
C MET A 273 5.27 -7.56 -11.13
N TYR A 274 4.67 -7.21 -9.98
CA TYR A 274 3.52 -7.93 -9.42
C TYR A 274 2.33 -8.01 -10.40
N SER A 275 2.19 -7.06 -11.30
CA SER A 275 1.11 -7.10 -12.30
C SER A 275 1.20 -8.31 -13.23
N TYR A 276 2.42 -8.81 -13.45
CA TYR A 276 2.65 -10.03 -14.20
C TYR A 276 2.48 -11.28 -13.33
N SER A 277 3.11 -11.33 -12.15
CA SER A 277 3.02 -12.51 -11.29
C SER A 277 1.59 -12.83 -10.86
N ASN A 278 0.76 -11.81 -10.62
CA ASN A 278 -0.66 -11.99 -10.29
C ASN A 278 -1.50 -12.52 -11.48
N ALA A 279 -1.02 -12.37 -12.70
CA ALA A 279 -1.67 -12.90 -13.89
C ALA A 279 -1.12 -14.27 -14.32
N MET A 280 -0.06 -14.77 -13.67
CA MET A 280 0.53 -16.08 -13.99
C MET A 280 -0.45 -17.20 -13.70
N THR A 281 -0.48 -18.17 -14.61
CA THR A 281 -1.31 -19.38 -14.48
C THR A 281 -0.43 -20.61 -14.31
N THR A 282 -0.98 -21.70 -13.84
CA THR A 282 -0.28 -22.99 -13.71
C THR A 282 -0.01 -23.68 -15.05
N GLU A 283 -0.19 -22.99 -16.17
CA GLU A 283 0.17 -23.48 -17.50
C GLU A 283 1.67 -23.37 -17.77
N THR A 284 2.39 -22.56 -17.01
CA THR A 284 3.85 -22.40 -17.09
C THR A 284 4.57 -22.96 -15.87
N PRO A 285 5.84 -23.40 -16.01
CA PRO A 285 6.63 -23.82 -14.85
C PRO A 285 6.76 -22.72 -13.78
N GLY A 286 6.95 -21.46 -14.20
CA GLY A 286 7.03 -20.31 -13.30
C GLY A 286 5.73 -20.07 -12.54
N GLY A 287 4.58 -20.16 -13.20
CA GLY A 287 3.27 -20.05 -12.55
C GLY A 287 2.98 -21.19 -11.57
N VAL A 288 3.41 -22.43 -11.89
CA VAL A 288 3.34 -23.55 -10.93
C VAL A 288 4.22 -23.27 -9.70
N ALA A 289 5.44 -22.77 -9.93
CA ALA A 289 6.35 -22.41 -8.84
C ALA A 289 5.77 -21.29 -7.98
N TRP A 290 5.21 -20.23 -8.59
CA TRP A 290 4.58 -19.09 -7.90
C TRP A 290 3.50 -19.55 -6.89
N VAL A 291 2.57 -20.38 -7.34
CA VAL A 291 1.52 -20.92 -6.48
C VAL A 291 2.11 -21.72 -5.32
N LYS A 292 3.06 -22.63 -5.60
CA LYS A 292 3.70 -23.45 -4.56
C LYS A 292 4.53 -22.64 -3.57
N MET A 293 5.24 -21.60 -4.04
CA MET A 293 5.97 -20.68 -3.17
C MET A 293 5.01 -19.99 -2.20
N GLY A 294 3.85 -19.53 -2.68
CA GLY A 294 2.79 -18.98 -1.85
C GLY A 294 2.30 -19.97 -0.79
N GLU A 295 1.94 -21.19 -1.18
CA GLU A 295 1.51 -22.23 -0.26
C GLU A 295 2.55 -22.52 0.84
N VAL A 296 3.82 -22.63 0.47
CA VAL A 296 4.92 -22.85 1.44
C VAL A 296 5.08 -21.66 2.38
N LYS A 297 5.04 -20.43 1.89
CA LYS A 297 5.13 -19.23 2.73
C LYS A 297 3.97 -19.17 3.73
N HIS A 298 2.76 -19.41 3.27
CA HIS A 298 1.56 -19.41 4.11
C HIS A 298 1.62 -20.48 5.22
N GLU A 299 2.17 -21.64 4.91
CA GLU A 299 2.33 -22.69 5.90
C GLU A 299 3.45 -22.41 6.89
N TRP A 300 4.61 -21.93 6.42
CA TRP A 300 5.84 -21.95 7.21
C TRP A 300 6.16 -20.63 7.90
N LEU A 301 5.85 -19.46 7.34
CA LEU A 301 6.22 -18.19 7.98
C LEU A 301 5.61 -18.01 9.37
N PRO A 302 4.34 -18.35 9.63
CA PRO A 302 3.82 -18.36 10.99
C PRO A 302 4.57 -19.34 11.91
N LYS A 303 4.91 -20.53 11.43
CA LYS A 303 5.66 -21.53 12.21
C LYS A 303 7.05 -21.01 12.58
N VAL A 304 7.73 -20.34 11.65
CA VAL A 304 9.05 -19.73 11.87
C VAL A 304 8.98 -18.66 12.96
N VAL A 305 7.97 -17.79 12.92
CA VAL A 305 7.78 -16.76 13.96
C VAL A 305 7.47 -17.36 15.32
N MET A 306 6.68 -18.42 15.40
CA MET A 306 6.28 -19.05 16.65
C MET A 306 7.29 -20.10 17.16
N ALA A 307 8.31 -20.46 16.38
CA ALA A 307 9.22 -21.57 16.66
C ALA A 307 9.99 -21.40 17.98
N PRO A 308 10.11 -22.46 18.79
CA PRO A 308 11.00 -22.46 19.95
C PRO A 308 12.49 -22.56 19.54
N ASP A 309 12.78 -23.12 18.36
CA ASP A 309 14.10 -23.15 17.72
C ASP A 309 13.99 -22.55 16.32
N PHE A 310 14.34 -21.29 16.22
CA PHE A 310 14.27 -20.54 14.97
C PHE A 310 15.13 -21.17 13.86
N GLU A 311 16.40 -21.49 14.16
CA GLU A 311 17.33 -21.97 13.14
C GLU A 311 16.90 -23.30 12.52
N SER A 312 16.42 -24.23 13.34
CA SER A 312 15.89 -25.52 12.85
C SER A 312 14.68 -25.28 11.93
N THR A 313 13.71 -24.50 12.39
CA THR A 313 12.47 -24.26 11.64
C THR A 313 12.70 -23.42 10.39
N TRP A 314 13.63 -22.44 10.42
CA TRP A 314 14.04 -21.70 9.24
C TRP A 314 14.66 -22.60 8.17
N ASN A 315 15.52 -23.54 8.56
CA ASN A 315 16.13 -24.49 7.62
C ASN A 315 15.10 -25.44 7.00
N GLU A 316 14.10 -25.86 7.76
CA GLU A 316 12.98 -26.65 7.25
C GLU A 316 12.13 -25.86 6.26
N TYR A 317 11.81 -24.59 6.60
CA TYR A 317 11.14 -23.66 5.68
C TYR A 317 11.91 -23.50 4.37
N MET A 318 13.22 -23.21 4.43
CA MET A 318 14.05 -23.05 3.24
C MET A 318 14.14 -24.33 2.40
N THR A 319 14.11 -25.49 3.04
CA THR A 319 14.05 -26.78 2.34
C THR A 319 12.74 -26.94 1.57
N ALA A 320 11.61 -26.63 2.20
CA ALA A 320 10.30 -26.66 1.57
C ALA A 320 10.18 -25.63 0.45
N TYR A 321 10.68 -24.41 0.70
CA TYR A 321 10.66 -23.32 -0.28
C TYR A 321 11.47 -23.65 -1.55
N ASN A 322 12.67 -24.18 -1.39
CA ASN A 322 13.50 -24.61 -2.52
C ASN A 322 12.86 -25.77 -3.31
N ALA A 323 12.09 -26.64 -2.65
CA ALA A 323 11.36 -27.72 -3.30
C ALA A 323 10.18 -27.21 -4.17
N ALA A 324 9.73 -25.96 -3.99
CA ALA A 324 8.75 -25.29 -4.86
C ALA A 324 9.33 -24.84 -6.20
N ASN A 325 10.63 -25.01 -6.45
CA ASN A 325 11.36 -24.59 -7.64
C ASN A 325 11.28 -23.07 -7.91
N PRO A 326 11.66 -22.19 -6.97
CA PRO A 326 11.58 -20.75 -7.17
C PRO A 326 12.37 -20.25 -8.40
N GLN A 327 13.36 -21.01 -8.86
CA GLN A 327 14.15 -20.68 -10.06
C GLN A 327 13.30 -20.63 -11.34
N ASP A 328 12.26 -21.46 -11.45
CA ASP A 328 11.36 -21.42 -12.59
C ASP A 328 10.53 -20.11 -12.61
N PHE A 329 10.07 -19.66 -11.42
CA PHE A 329 9.41 -18.38 -11.25
C PHE A 329 10.34 -17.21 -11.59
N LEU A 330 11.55 -17.18 -11.03
CA LEU A 330 12.52 -16.11 -11.28
C LEU A 330 12.94 -16.01 -12.73
N ALA A 331 13.10 -17.15 -13.43
CA ALA A 331 13.43 -17.17 -14.86
C ALA A 331 12.31 -16.55 -15.71
N GLU A 332 11.05 -16.82 -15.37
CA GLU A 332 9.90 -16.24 -16.07
C GLU A 332 9.76 -14.76 -15.78
N MET A 333 9.95 -14.34 -14.52
CA MET A 333 9.98 -12.93 -14.12
C MET A 333 11.14 -12.17 -14.78
N GLN A 334 12.31 -12.78 -14.93
CA GLN A 334 13.45 -12.18 -15.63
C GLN A 334 13.12 -11.96 -17.12
N THR A 335 12.51 -12.92 -17.76
CA THR A 335 12.07 -12.79 -19.16
C THR A 335 11.07 -11.64 -19.34
N GLU A 336 10.13 -11.50 -18.42
CA GLU A 336 9.17 -10.39 -18.44
C GLU A 336 9.84 -9.04 -18.15
N LEU A 337 10.79 -8.99 -17.21
CA LEU A 337 11.59 -7.79 -16.97
C LEU A 337 12.29 -7.32 -18.23
N GLU A 338 13.02 -8.23 -18.90
CA GLU A 338 13.72 -7.95 -20.15
C GLU A 338 12.79 -7.46 -21.26
N ARG A 339 11.65 -8.14 -21.42
CA ARG A 339 10.62 -7.74 -22.40
C ARG A 339 10.11 -6.31 -22.15
N ARG A 340 9.80 -5.94 -20.88
CA ARG A 340 9.32 -4.60 -20.54
C ARG A 340 10.39 -3.54 -20.66
N ALA A 341 11.62 -3.87 -20.30
CA ALA A 341 12.76 -2.97 -20.37
C ALA A 341 13.31 -2.80 -21.79
N GLY A 342 12.90 -3.66 -22.75
CA GLY A 342 13.39 -3.63 -24.12
C GLY A 342 14.83 -4.16 -24.28
N LEU A 343 15.22 -5.12 -23.43
CA LEU A 343 16.53 -5.77 -23.39
C LEU A 343 16.56 -7.04 -24.23
#